data_46644f87b0b71b0bf35edcaffcaab5b5
#
_entry.id   46644f87b0b71b0bf35edcaffcaab5b5
#
_cell.length_a   1.000
_cell.length_b   1.000
_cell.length_c   1.000
_cell.angle_alpha   90.00
_cell.angle_beta   90.00
_cell.angle_gamma   90.00
#
_symmetry.space_group_name_H-M   'P 1'
#
loop_
_entity.id
_entity.type
_entity.pdbx_description
1 polymer ?
#
loop_
_entity_poly.entity_id
_entity_poly.type
_entity_poly.pdbx_seq_one_letter_code
_entity_poly.pdbx_strand_id
1 'polypeptide(L)'
;MGKNNKEKINRQVAWFVSYNKKFGFLKNENYNKIYFNKYILDKNRINEEMLNENAIFEITVEENEKGASAGEIRYIPYRMPKDTRTLIEKENIDNFYLKLNKAAHFNIDKFDLTKAVKGENFRKVPINSLVKRQLLSLKDMSIQYERINFVPQWRLIVGLGHESVYETSMTLHHIYGIPYIPAQGIKGVLRSFIINQLFAKNDEGELDLENAEKRALKDHGFKFIFGDEKQQGKVRFFDAYPASEPEIELDIMNPHYGPYYKGEEKYPGDYYNPVPVTFLTVRDTEFIIYFGIKQEDNKAIEEGKFEGQKPLAVISCWLEKALKEHGIGAKTAAGYGYA
;
A
#
# COMPACT_ATOMS: atom_id res chain seq x y z
N MET A 1 19.14 -17.04 -41.87
CA MET A 1 17.94 -16.52 -41.13
C MET A 1 17.28 -17.72 -40.45
N GLY A 2 17.72 -18.04 -39.24
CA GLY A 2 17.14 -19.09 -38.43
C GLY A 2 16.13 -18.49 -37.46
N LYS A 3 14.84 -18.75 -37.66
CA LYS A 3 13.80 -18.40 -36.71
C LYS A 3 13.94 -19.31 -35.48
N ASN A 4 14.45 -18.77 -34.37
CA ASN A 4 14.33 -19.39 -33.05
C ASN A 4 12.84 -19.32 -32.62
N ASN A 5 12.06 -20.33 -33.02
CA ASN A 5 10.81 -20.65 -32.36
C ASN A 5 11.17 -21.26 -30.98
N LYS A 6 11.29 -20.44 -29.94
CA LYS A 6 11.16 -20.93 -28.57
C LYS A 6 9.67 -21.30 -28.42
N GLU A 7 9.35 -22.59 -28.55
CA GLU A 7 8.04 -23.12 -28.10
C GLU A 7 7.81 -22.62 -26.67
N LYS A 8 6.69 -21.93 -26.46
CA LYS A 8 6.26 -21.54 -25.13
C LYS A 8 5.97 -22.84 -24.37
N ILE A 9 6.89 -23.26 -23.52
CA ILE A 9 6.70 -24.40 -22.62
C ILE A 9 5.48 -24.07 -21.76
N ASN A 10 4.40 -24.82 -21.92
CA ASN A 10 3.16 -24.63 -21.16
C ASN A 10 3.35 -25.24 -19.77
N ARG A 11 3.73 -24.43 -18.80
CA ARG A 11 3.91 -24.82 -17.41
C ARG A 11 2.62 -24.62 -16.62
N GLN A 12 2.31 -25.59 -15.77
CA GLN A 12 1.09 -25.64 -14.96
C GLN A 12 1.44 -25.77 -13.48
N VAL A 13 0.61 -25.23 -12.62
CA VAL A 13 0.75 -25.41 -11.17
C VAL A 13 0.10 -26.73 -10.77
N ALA A 14 0.77 -27.47 -9.90
CA ALA A 14 0.28 -28.75 -9.39
C ALA A 14 0.57 -28.89 -7.88
N TRP A 15 -0.27 -29.67 -7.21
CA TRP A 15 -0.19 -29.95 -5.78
C TRP A 15 0.20 -31.39 -5.52
N PHE A 16 0.98 -31.61 -4.47
CA PHE A 16 1.38 -32.93 -4.06
C PHE A 16 0.18 -33.77 -3.62
N VAL A 17 0.18 -35.04 -4.02
CA VAL A 17 -0.83 -36.03 -3.61
C VAL A 17 -0.18 -37.15 -2.79
N SER A 18 0.82 -37.82 -3.36
CA SER A 18 1.49 -38.95 -2.69
C SER A 18 2.85 -39.25 -3.31
N TYR A 19 3.73 -39.89 -2.53
CA TYR A 19 5.02 -40.41 -2.97
C TYR A 19 5.42 -41.66 -2.17
N ASN A 20 5.89 -42.70 -2.84
CA ASN A 20 6.25 -43.98 -2.22
C ASN A 20 7.75 -44.31 -2.35
N LYS A 21 8.63 -43.32 -2.43
CA LYS A 21 10.09 -43.41 -2.63
C LYS A 21 10.54 -43.85 -4.02
N LYS A 22 9.64 -44.29 -4.90
CA LYS A 22 9.95 -44.66 -6.29
C LYS A 22 9.21 -43.79 -7.29
N PHE A 23 7.94 -43.53 -7.03
CA PHE A 23 7.06 -42.71 -7.85
C PHE A 23 6.01 -42.02 -6.98
N GLY A 24 5.35 -41.02 -7.52
CA GLY A 24 4.29 -40.29 -6.85
C GLY A 24 3.29 -39.70 -7.82
N PHE A 25 2.34 -38.97 -7.24
CA PHE A 25 1.30 -38.29 -7.97
C PHE A 25 1.21 -36.82 -7.52
N LEU A 26 1.02 -35.98 -8.50
CA LEU A 26 0.57 -34.60 -8.36
C LEU A 26 -0.85 -34.48 -8.89
N LYS A 27 -1.54 -33.41 -8.60
CA LYS A 27 -2.83 -33.04 -9.19
C LYS A 27 -2.87 -31.57 -9.56
N ASN A 28 -3.68 -31.20 -10.53
CA ASN A 28 -4.01 -29.81 -10.82
C ASN A 28 -5.50 -29.68 -11.19
N GLU A 29 -5.90 -28.53 -11.72
CA GLU A 29 -7.30 -28.28 -12.13
C GLU A 29 -7.78 -29.20 -13.26
N ASN A 30 -6.86 -29.63 -14.14
CA ASN A 30 -7.17 -30.42 -15.32
C ASN A 30 -7.02 -31.94 -15.10
N TYR A 31 -6.15 -32.33 -14.14
CA TYR A 31 -5.81 -33.74 -13.91
C TYR A 31 -5.83 -34.08 -12.43
N ASN A 32 -6.63 -35.08 -12.05
CA ASN A 32 -6.67 -35.61 -10.68
C ASN A 32 -5.43 -36.39 -10.28
N LYS A 33 -4.70 -36.95 -11.26
CA LYS A 33 -3.46 -37.67 -11.06
C LYS A 33 -2.49 -37.39 -12.20
N ILE A 34 -1.32 -36.85 -11.86
CA ILE A 34 -0.20 -36.62 -12.76
C ILE A 34 0.98 -37.41 -12.19
N TYR A 35 1.42 -38.40 -12.92
CA TYR A 35 2.49 -39.30 -12.50
C TYR A 35 3.84 -38.57 -12.51
N PHE A 36 4.70 -38.86 -11.53
CA PHE A 36 6.13 -38.54 -11.56
C PHE A 36 6.95 -39.67 -10.92
N ASN A 37 8.21 -39.79 -11.29
CA ASN A 37 9.12 -40.79 -10.72
C ASN A 37 10.32 -40.13 -10.03
N LYS A 38 11.10 -40.94 -9.30
CA LYS A 38 12.28 -40.46 -8.58
C LYS A 38 13.30 -39.80 -9.49
N TYR A 39 13.47 -40.29 -10.71
CA TYR A 39 14.40 -39.71 -11.66
C TYR A 39 14.08 -38.22 -12.00
N ILE A 40 12.81 -37.88 -12.13
CA ILE A 40 12.37 -36.50 -12.37
C ILE A 40 12.67 -35.61 -11.16
N LEU A 41 12.48 -36.12 -9.93
CA LEU A 41 12.81 -35.38 -8.71
C LEU A 41 14.32 -35.10 -8.63
N ASP A 42 15.15 -36.13 -8.84
CA ASP A 42 16.61 -36.04 -8.78
C ASP A 42 17.15 -35.07 -9.87
N LYS A 43 16.63 -35.16 -11.08
CA LYS A 43 16.97 -34.28 -12.20
C LYS A 43 16.68 -32.81 -11.88
N ASN A 44 15.59 -32.53 -11.17
CA ASN A 44 15.15 -31.19 -10.82
C ASN A 44 15.58 -30.76 -9.40
N ARG A 45 16.44 -31.54 -8.71
CA ARG A 45 16.97 -31.26 -7.36
C ARG A 45 15.88 -31.08 -6.30
N ILE A 46 14.81 -31.86 -6.38
CA ILE A 46 13.72 -31.84 -5.42
C ILE A 46 13.97 -32.94 -4.37
N ASN A 47 14.17 -32.52 -3.12
CA ASN A 47 14.39 -33.42 -2.00
C ASN A 47 13.04 -33.99 -1.50
N GLU A 48 13.09 -35.20 -0.91
CA GLU A 48 11.88 -35.86 -0.34
C GLU A 48 11.20 -35.01 0.74
N GLU A 49 11.94 -34.21 1.50
CA GLU A 49 11.40 -33.29 2.50
C GLU A 49 10.50 -32.19 1.92
N MET A 50 10.69 -31.87 0.62
CA MET A 50 9.85 -30.93 -0.12
C MET A 50 8.50 -31.55 -0.52
N LEU A 51 8.37 -32.89 -0.44
CA LEU A 51 7.19 -33.64 -0.82
C LEU A 51 6.25 -33.81 0.37
N ASN A 52 5.46 -32.78 0.64
CA ASN A 52 4.47 -32.78 1.72
C ASN A 52 3.12 -32.29 1.21
N GLU A 53 2.06 -32.47 2.00
CA GLU A 53 0.68 -32.16 1.61
C GLU A 53 0.42 -30.69 1.23
N ASN A 54 1.33 -29.80 1.61
CA ASN A 54 1.28 -28.36 1.28
C ASN A 54 2.22 -27.99 0.12
N ALA A 55 2.94 -28.96 -0.43
CA ALA A 55 3.90 -28.70 -1.49
C ALA A 55 3.19 -28.32 -2.80
N ILE A 56 3.71 -27.29 -3.44
CA ILE A 56 3.25 -26.79 -4.73
C ILE A 56 4.42 -26.88 -5.71
N PHE A 57 4.10 -27.29 -6.91
CA PHE A 57 5.07 -27.46 -7.98
C PHE A 57 4.59 -26.78 -9.25
N GLU A 58 5.52 -26.22 -9.99
CA GLU A 58 5.35 -25.87 -11.40
C GLU A 58 5.80 -27.08 -12.23
N ILE A 59 4.94 -27.54 -13.14
CA ILE A 59 5.20 -28.73 -13.92
C ILE A 59 4.90 -28.51 -15.40
N THR A 60 5.59 -29.26 -16.26
CA THR A 60 5.12 -29.55 -17.62
C THR A 60 4.35 -30.87 -17.61
N VAL A 61 3.21 -30.92 -18.30
CA VAL A 61 2.40 -32.14 -18.38
C VAL A 61 2.57 -32.75 -19.75
N GLU A 62 2.91 -34.05 -19.78
CA GLU A 62 2.98 -34.88 -20.96
C GLU A 62 1.90 -35.95 -20.88
N GLU A 63 1.10 -36.09 -21.92
CA GLU A 63 0.09 -37.13 -22.02
C GLU A 63 0.63 -38.33 -22.79
N ASN A 64 0.38 -39.51 -22.27
CA ASN A 64 0.69 -40.78 -22.92
C ASN A 64 -0.47 -41.77 -22.76
N GLU A 65 -0.38 -42.94 -23.40
CA GLU A 65 -1.41 -43.98 -23.36
C GLU A 65 -1.79 -44.43 -21.92
N LYS A 66 -0.92 -44.17 -20.93
CA LYS A 66 -1.11 -44.52 -19.52
C LYS A 66 -1.67 -43.36 -18.68
N GLY A 67 -1.83 -42.17 -19.27
CA GLY A 67 -2.34 -40.97 -18.63
C GLY A 67 -1.33 -39.83 -18.56
N ALA A 68 -1.64 -38.81 -17.75
CA ALA A 68 -0.80 -37.62 -17.58
C ALA A 68 0.44 -37.89 -16.73
N SER A 69 1.61 -37.42 -17.17
CA SER A 69 2.87 -37.49 -16.45
C SER A 69 3.58 -36.13 -16.43
N ALA A 70 4.37 -35.87 -15.40
CA ALA A 70 5.18 -34.66 -15.30
C ALA A 70 6.48 -34.83 -16.10
N GLY A 71 6.76 -33.94 -17.05
CA GLY A 71 8.02 -33.87 -17.79
C GLY A 71 9.11 -33.14 -17.03
N GLU A 72 8.78 -31.96 -16.49
CA GLU A 72 9.64 -31.18 -15.58
C GLU A 72 8.87 -30.86 -14.31
N ILE A 73 9.57 -30.78 -13.18
CA ILE A 73 8.99 -30.40 -11.88
C ILE A 73 9.89 -29.37 -11.24
N ARG A 74 9.33 -28.23 -10.84
CA ARG A 74 10.00 -27.19 -10.07
C ARG A 74 9.24 -26.94 -8.77
N TYR A 75 9.92 -27.01 -7.63
CA TYR A 75 9.32 -26.70 -6.35
C TYR A 75 9.05 -25.20 -6.22
N ILE A 76 7.86 -24.86 -5.76
CA ILE A 76 7.46 -23.49 -5.43
C ILE A 76 7.56 -23.34 -3.91
N PRO A 77 8.51 -22.53 -3.39
CA PRO A 77 8.76 -22.44 -1.95
C PRO A 77 7.65 -21.73 -1.16
N TYR A 78 6.68 -21.10 -1.85
CA TYR A 78 5.55 -20.47 -1.19
C TYR A 78 4.62 -21.49 -0.58
N ARG A 79 4.47 -21.43 0.76
CA ARG A 79 3.68 -22.39 1.51
C ARG A 79 2.53 -21.70 2.24
N MET A 80 1.34 -21.94 1.78
CA MET A 80 0.13 -21.63 2.51
C MET A 80 -0.48 -22.94 3.04
N PRO A 81 -0.93 -23.02 4.32
CA PRO A 81 -1.62 -24.18 4.83
C PRO A 81 -2.77 -24.60 3.92
N LYS A 82 -3.01 -25.91 3.80
CA LYS A 82 -4.00 -26.47 2.85
C LYS A 82 -5.42 -25.96 3.12
N ASP A 83 -5.81 -25.89 4.37
CA ASP A 83 -7.10 -25.37 4.82
C ASP A 83 -7.28 -23.90 4.44
N THR A 84 -6.27 -23.07 4.69
CA THR A 84 -6.25 -21.65 4.30
C THR A 84 -6.34 -21.48 2.79
N ARG A 85 -5.60 -22.29 2.02
CA ARG A 85 -5.66 -22.29 0.56
C ARG A 85 -7.06 -22.65 0.06
N THR A 86 -7.62 -23.75 0.57
CA THR A 86 -8.97 -24.20 0.19
C THR A 86 -10.03 -23.14 0.51
N LEU A 87 -9.88 -22.42 1.62
CA LEU A 87 -10.77 -21.33 1.99
C LEU A 87 -10.67 -20.17 0.99
N ILE A 88 -9.45 -19.73 0.67
CA ILE A 88 -9.21 -18.62 -0.27
C ILE A 88 -9.70 -18.95 -1.69
N GLU A 89 -9.56 -20.20 -2.14
CA GLU A 89 -10.02 -20.64 -3.46
C GLU A 89 -11.55 -20.75 -3.55
N LYS A 90 -12.24 -21.08 -2.46
CA LYS A 90 -13.69 -21.29 -2.43
C LYS A 90 -14.48 -20.07 -2.02
N GLU A 91 -13.94 -19.23 -1.18
CA GLU A 91 -14.62 -18.11 -0.56
C GLU A 91 -14.18 -16.78 -1.18
N ASN A 92 -15.14 -15.89 -1.38
CA ASN A 92 -14.83 -14.53 -1.76
C ASN A 92 -14.45 -13.71 -0.53
N ILE A 93 -13.19 -13.24 -0.47
CA ILE A 93 -12.72 -12.38 0.63
C ILE A 93 -13.17 -10.95 0.37
N ASP A 94 -14.21 -10.50 1.06
CA ASP A 94 -14.78 -9.16 0.90
C ASP A 94 -13.89 -8.04 1.46
N ASN A 95 -12.98 -8.36 2.39
CA ASN A 95 -12.06 -7.38 2.99
C ASN A 95 -10.77 -7.31 2.18
N PHE A 96 -10.56 -6.20 1.45
CA PHE A 96 -9.39 -6.05 0.59
C PHE A 96 -8.06 -6.02 1.36
N TYR A 97 -8.03 -5.53 2.61
CA TYR A 97 -6.84 -5.61 3.45
C TYR A 97 -6.43 -7.08 3.71
N LEU A 98 -7.39 -7.94 4.03
CA LEU A 98 -7.13 -9.37 4.24
C LEU A 98 -6.73 -10.06 2.94
N LYS A 99 -7.42 -9.74 1.85
CA LYS A 99 -7.10 -10.26 0.51
C LYS A 99 -5.69 -9.91 0.10
N LEU A 100 -5.27 -8.65 0.27
CA LEU A 100 -3.94 -8.17 -0.09
C LEU A 100 -2.84 -8.73 0.82
N ASN A 101 -3.05 -8.70 2.15
CA ASN A 101 -1.97 -8.95 3.11
C ASN A 101 -1.95 -10.37 3.69
N LYS A 102 -3.07 -11.10 3.67
CA LYS A 102 -3.19 -12.45 4.27
C LYS A 102 -3.46 -13.54 3.24
N ALA A 103 -4.08 -13.18 2.13
CA ALA A 103 -4.41 -14.08 1.04
C ALA A 103 -3.69 -13.68 -0.27
N ALA A 104 -2.46 -13.21 -0.14
CA ALA A 104 -1.66 -12.73 -1.25
C ALA A 104 -1.56 -13.78 -2.37
N HIS A 105 -1.81 -13.35 -3.60
CA HIS A 105 -1.80 -14.23 -4.75
C HIS A 105 -0.38 -14.46 -5.24
N PHE A 106 0.09 -15.70 -5.14
CA PHE A 106 1.39 -16.14 -5.65
C PHE A 106 1.21 -16.83 -7.01
N ASN A 107 1.90 -16.34 -8.01
CA ASN A 107 1.87 -16.89 -9.35
C ASN A 107 3.25 -17.45 -9.71
N ILE A 108 3.39 -18.77 -9.72
CA ILE A 108 4.56 -19.55 -10.17
C ILE A 108 5.89 -19.14 -9.52
N ASP A 109 6.31 -17.88 -9.65
CA ASP A 109 7.62 -17.37 -9.22
C ASP A 109 7.56 -16.07 -8.41
N LYS A 110 6.41 -15.41 -8.37
CA LYS A 110 6.23 -14.13 -7.68
C LYS A 110 4.81 -13.89 -7.20
N PHE A 111 4.66 -12.97 -6.27
CA PHE A 111 3.35 -12.45 -5.90
C PHE A 111 2.79 -11.55 -7.01
N ASP A 112 1.52 -11.74 -7.36
CA ASP A 112 0.86 -11.05 -8.47
C ASP A 112 -0.17 -10.04 -7.95
N LEU A 113 0.25 -8.78 -7.86
CA LEU A 113 -0.61 -7.69 -7.41
C LEU A 113 -1.79 -7.44 -8.36
N THR A 114 -1.62 -7.70 -9.66
CA THR A 114 -2.67 -7.49 -10.67
C THR A 114 -3.87 -8.38 -10.41
N LYS A 115 -3.64 -9.63 -10.00
CA LYS A 115 -4.72 -10.56 -9.65
C LYS A 115 -5.42 -10.18 -8.35
N ALA A 116 -4.67 -9.62 -7.38
CA ALA A 116 -5.25 -9.19 -6.11
C ALA A 116 -6.29 -8.08 -6.29
N VAL A 117 -6.10 -7.20 -7.29
CA VAL A 117 -6.97 -6.04 -7.54
C VAL A 117 -8.09 -6.34 -8.53
N LYS A 118 -7.93 -7.36 -9.38
CA LYS A 118 -8.90 -7.67 -10.43
C LYS A 118 -10.29 -7.96 -9.85
N GLY A 119 -11.28 -7.17 -10.27
CA GLY A 119 -12.68 -7.33 -9.85
C GLY A 119 -12.96 -6.83 -8.42
N GLU A 120 -12.01 -6.13 -7.78
CA GLU A 120 -12.23 -5.57 -6.46
C GLU A 120 -13.27 -4.47 -6.48
N ASN A 121 -14.14 -4.47 -5.49
CA ASN A 121 -15.13 -3.42 -5.25
C ASN A 121 -15.46 -3.34 -3.76
N PHE A 122 -15.96 -2.20 -3.34
CA PHE A 122 -16.24 -1.90 -1.93
C PHE A 122 -17.74 -1.76 -1.64
N ARG A 123 -18.62 -2.28 -2.51
CA ARG A 123 -20.10 -2.13 -2.41
C ARG A 123 -20.67 -2.64 -1.10
N LYS A 124 -20.06 -3.67 -0.51
CA LYS A 124 -20.49 -4.23 0.77
C LYS A 124 -19.99 -3.46 1.99
N VAL A 125 -19.06 -2.53 1.81
CA VAL A 125 -18.51 -1.75 2.91
C VAL A 125 -19.46 -0.60 3.25
N PRO A 126 -19.89 -0.45 4.52
CA PRO A 126 -20.83 0.59 4.92
C PRO A 126 -20.14 1.95 5.11
N ILE A 127 -19.55 2.51 4.05
CA ILE A 127 -18.73 3.73 4.08
C ILE A 127 -19.52 4.92 4.67
N ASN A 128 -20.76 5.12 4.21
CA ASN A 128 -21.62 6.18 4.73
C ASN A 128 -21.85 6.07 6.25
N SER A 129 -22.00 4.84 6.74
CA SER A 129 -22.16 4.59 8.18
C SER A 129 -20.87 4.85 8.95
N LEU A 130 -19.71 4.57 8.36
CA LEU A 130 -18.38 4.84 8.93
C LEU A 130 -18.19 6.35 9.10
N VAL A 131 -18.39 7.13 8.03
CA VAL A 131 -18.28 8.59 8.04
C VAL A 131 -19.28 9.21 9.02
N LYS A 132 -20.53 8.72 9.02
CA LYS A 132 -21.55 9.20 9.97
C LYS A 132 -21.17 8.93 11.43
N ARG A 133 -20.63 7.75 11.73
CA ARG A 133 -20.15 7.43 13.10
C ARG A 133 -19.01 8.33 13.53
N GLN A 134 -18.06 8.60 12.65
CA GLN A 134 -16.97 9.54 12.93
C GLN A 134 -17.53 10.92 13.30
N LEU A 135 -18.47 11.45 12.52
CA LEU A 135 -19.11 12.72 12.79
C LEU A 135 -19.89 12.73 14.12
N LEU A 136 -20.63 11.67 14.43
CA LEU A 136 -21.35 11.54 15.70
C LEU A 136 -20.37 11.52 16.88
N SER A 137 -19.28 10.78 16.78
CA SER A 137 -18.25 10.75 17.82
C SER A 137 -17.64 12.13 18.10
N LEU A 138 -17.43 12.96 17.06
CA LEU A 138 -16.93 14.33 17.23
C LEU A 138 -17.94 15.19 18.02
N LYS A 139 -19.23 15.06 17.72
CA LYS A 139 -20.30 15.76 18.44
C LYS A 139 -20.40 15.30 19.88
N ASP A 140 -20.37 13.99 20.12
CA ASP A 140 -20.48 13.42 21.48
C ASP A 140 -19.28 13.81 22.37
N MET A 141 -18.11 14.00 21.80
CA MET A 141 -16.92 14.49 22.50
C MET A 141 -16.89 16.00 22.70
N SER A 142 -17.95 16.74 22.32
CA SER A 142 -18.04 18.21 22.40
C SER A 142 -16.87 18.92 21.71
N ILE A 143 -16.41 18.35 20.62
CA ILE A 143 -15.34 18.91 19.77
C ILE A 143 -15.97 19.84 18.74
N GLN A 144 -15.54 21.09 18.73
CA GLN A 144 -15.78 21.97 17.61
C GLN A 144 -14.89 21.54 16.46
N TYR A 145 -15.43 21.26 15.29
CA TYR A 145 -14.71 20.69 14.15
C TYR A 145 -14.97 21.45 12.87
N GLU A 146 -14.04 21.31 11.95
CA GLU A 146 -14.14 21.74 10.55
C GLU A 146 -13.99 20.52 9.64
N ARG A 147 -14.43 20.66 8.40
CA ARG A 147 -14.38 19.62 7.38
C ARG A 147 -13.81 20.18 6.09
N ILE A 148 -12.86 19.44 5.51
CA ILE A 148 -12.36 19.68 4.16
C ILE A 148 -12.64 18.44 3.32
N ASN A 149 -13.18 18.65 2.13
CA ASN A 149 -13.31 17.60 1.12
C ASN A 149 -12.08 17.65 0.24
N PHE A 150 -11.36 16.55 0.18
CA PHE A 150 -10.15 16.39 -0.63
C PHE A 150 -10.40 15.41 -1.77
N VAL A 151 -10.31 15.87 -2.99
CA VAL A 151 -10.36 15.05 -4.20
C VAL A 151 -9.02 15.19 -4.89
N PRO A 152 -8.22 14.11 -4.98
CA PRO A 152 -6.98 14.15 -5.74
C PRO A 152 -7.24 14.49 -7.20
N GLN A 153 -6.52 15.47 -7.77
CA GLN A 153 -6.66 15.86 -9.18
C GLN A 153 -6.37 14.71 -10.15
N TRP A 154 -5.50 13.80 -9.75
CA TRP A 154 -5.14 12.62 -10.53
C TRP A 154 -5.25 11.37 -9.67
N ARG A 155 -4.19 11.00 -8.93
CA ARG A 155 -4.12 9.79 -8.13
C ARG A 155 -3.50 10.08 -6.77
N LEU A 156 -3.88 9.29 -5.78
CA LEU A 156 -3.32 9.33 -4.43
C LEU A 156 -2.63 8.02 -4.10
N ILE A 157 -1.47 8.11 -3.45
CA ILE A 157 -0.71 6.98 -2.92
C ILE A 157 -0.47 7.20 -1.44
N VAL A 158 -0.95 6.28 -0.59
CA VAL A 158 -0.68 6.32 0.85
C VAL A 158 -0.13 4.97 1.29
N GLY A 159 1.02 4.97 1.96
CA GLY A 159 1.62 3.76 2.53
C GLY A 159 2.42 2.91 1.53
N LEU A 160 2.95 3.51 0.47
CA LEU A 160 3.73 2.81 -0.56
C LEU A 160 4.89 1.97 -0.01
N GLY A 161 5.59 2.49 1.00
CA GLY A 161 6.80 1.89 1.58
C GLY A 161 6.54 0.98 2.79
N HIS A 162 5.30 0.60 3.10
CA HIS A 162 5.04 -0.39 4.13
C HIS A 162 5.46 -1.79 3.66
N GLU A 163 5.78 -2.67 4.61
CA GLU A 163 6.12 -4.06 4.32
C GLU A 163 5.01 -4.76 3.54
N SER A 164 5.39 -5.43 2.45
CA SER A 164 4.47 -6.17 1.60
C SER A 164 5.20 -7.25 0.82
N VAL A 165 4.56 -8.36 0.59
CA VAL A 165 5.05 -9.43 -0.30
C VAL A 165 5.04 -9.02 -1.77
N TYR A 166 4.38 -7.93 -2.11
CA TYR A 166 4.32 -7.36 -3.47
C TYR A 166 5.37 -6.28 -3.71
N GLU A 167 6.34 -6.08 -2.80
CA GLU A 167 7.35 -4.99 -2.80
C GLU A 167 6.76 -3.61 -2.51
N THR A 168 5.50 -3.37 -2.88
CA THR A 168 4.77 -2.13 -2.63
C THR A 168 3.51 -2.39 -1.83
N SER A 169 3.06 -1.41 -1.08
CA SER A 169 1.88 -1.52 -0.22
C SER A 169 0.93 -0.35 -0.40
N MET A 170 -0.22 -0.43 0.27
CA MET A 170 -1.19 0.64 0.39
C MET A 170 -1.73 0.67 1.82
N THR A 171 -1.92 1.86 2.36
CA THR A 171 -2.58 2.02 3.66
C THR A 171 -4.08 1.71 3.53
N LEU A 172 -4.48 0.60 4.14
CA LEU A 172 -5.86 0.11 4.15
C LEU A 172 -6.36 -0.03 5.59
N HIS A 173 -7.62 0.32 5.82
CA HIS A 173 -8.26 0.11 7.10
C HIS A 173 -8.47 -1.39 7.34
N HIS A 174 -7.89 -1.96 8.41
CA HIS A 174 -7.85 -3.42 8.61
C HIS A 174 -9.23 -4.08 8.80
N ILE A 175 -10.24 -3.34 9.33
CA ILE A 175 -11.61 -3.86 9.49
C ILE A 175 -12.42 -3.74 8.20
N TYR A 176 -12.32 -2.61 7.50
CA TYR A 176 -13.16 -2.32 6.33
C TYR A 176 -12.47 -2.61 5.00
N GLY A 177 -11.15 -2.79 4.99
CA GLY A 177 -10.39 -3.02 3.77
C GLY A 177 -10.29 -1.85 2.81
N ILE A 178 -10.80 -0.67 3.16
CA ILE A 178 -10.79 0.53 2.32
C ILE A 178 -9.52 1.34 2.48
N PRO A 179 -9.06 2.06 1.44
CA PRO A 179 -7.99 3.03 1.57
C PRO A 179 -8.44 4.21 2.44
N TYR A 180 -7.51 4.77 3.22
CA TYR A 180 -7.76 5.95 4.02
C TYR A 180 -6.49 6.78 4.16
N ILE A 181 -6.62 8.05 4.53
CA ILE A 181 -5.48 8.92 4.83
C ILE A 181 -5.34 9.01 6.34
N PRO A 182 -4.24 8.50 6.94
CA PRO A 182 -4.02 8.57 8.38
C PRO A 182 -3.94 10.01 8.89
N ALA A 183 -4.55 10.28 10.05
CA ALA A 183 -4.50 11.57 10.73
C ALA A 183 -3.08 12.11 10.90
N GLN A 184 -2.13 11.22 11.17
CA GLN A 184 -0.70 11.57 11.30
C GLN A 184 -0.12 12.08 9.98
N GLY A 185 -0.52 11.51 8.84
CA GLY A 185 -0.13 11.99 7.51
C GLY A 185 -0.64 13.40 7.24
N ILE A 186 -1.93 13.66 7.54
CA ILE A 186 -2.55 14.97 7.38
C ILE A 186 -1.84 16.02 8.25
N LYS A 187 -1.68 15.71 9.55
CA LYS A 187 -0.97 16.58 10.49
C LYS A 187 0.48 16.82 10.04
N GLY A 188 1.18 15.77 9.59
CA GLY A 188 2.58 15.84 9.18
C GLY A 188 2.80 16.74 7.97
N VAL A 189 1.97 16.58 6.93
CA VAL A 189 2.03 17.41 5.72
C VAL A 189 1.77 18.87 6.04
N LEU A 190 0.69 19.16 6.79
CA LEU A 190 0.35 20.53 7.18
C LEU A 190 1.46 21.16 8.02
N ARG A 191 1.97 20.43 9.01
CA ARG A 191 3.04 20.90 9.90
C ARG A 191 4.30 21.24 9.11
N SER A 192 4.74 20.34 8.23
CA SER A 192 5.90 20.56 7.38
C SER A 192 5.71 21.74 6.43
N PHE A 193 4.53 21.85 5.82
CA PHE A 193 4.21 22.97 4.93
C PHE A 193 4.28 24.32 5.64
N ILE A 194 3.66 24.45 6.82
CA ILE A 194 3.70 25.67 7.64
C ILE A 194 5.15 26.01 8.05
N ILE A 195 5.95 25.02 8.47
CA ILE A 195 7.36 25.24 8.83
C ILE A 195 8.12 25.83 7.64
N ASN A 196 7.96 25.26 6.48
CA ASN A 196 8.65 25.70 5.26
C ASN A 196 8.18 27.09 4.79
N GLN A 197 6.92 27.43 4.97
CA GLN A 197 6.37 28.72 4.53
C GLN A 197 6.65 29.87 5.51
N LEU A 198 6.56 29.63 6.81
CA LEU A 198 6.60 30.69 7.84
C LEU A 198 7.91 30.76 8.63
N PHE A 199 8.68 29.66 8.68
CA PHE A 199 9.86 29.55 9.51
C PHE A 199 11.14 29.17 8.76
N ALA A 200 11.09 29.11 7.43
CA ALA A 200 12.25 28.77 6.59
C ALA A 200 13.38 29.82 6.65
N LYS A 201 13.05 31.07 6.96
CA LYS A 201 14.01 32.18 7.03
C LYS A 201 14.42 32.47 8.47
N ASN A 202 15.69 32.83 8.67
CA ASN A 202 16.21 33.36 9.94
C ASN A 202 15.77 34.82 10.15
N ASP A 203 16.18 35.42 11.26
CA ASP A 203 15.86 36.81 11.61
C ASP A 203 16.51 37.82 10.65
N GLU A 204 17.55 37.44 9.93
CA GLU A 204 18.23 38.23 8.91
C GLU A 204 17.55 38.11 7.52
N GLY A 205 16.52 37.25 7.41
CA GLY A 205 15.78 37.02 6.18
C GLY A 205 16.40 35.98 5.24
N GLU A 206 17.50 35.34 5.64
CA GLU A 206 18.18 34.30 4.87
C GLU A 206 17.52 32.95 5.04
N LEU A 207 17.59 32.11 3.99
CA LEU A 207 17.05 30.76 4.01
C LEU A 207 17.89 29.87 4.96
N ASP A 208 17.24 29.34 5.99
CA ASP A 208 17.85 28.45 6.98
C ASP A 208 16.85 27.32 7.34
N LEU A 209 16.76 26.34 6.48
CA LEU A 209 15.84 25.21 6.63
C LEU A 209 16.24 24.29 7.79
N GLU A 210 17.54 24.20 8.10
CA GLU A 210 18.05 23.33 9.16
C GLU A 210 17.52 23.70 10.54
N ASN A 211 17.32 25.00 10.80
CA ASN A 211 16.80 25.49 12.06
C ASN A 211 15.31 25.91 12.00
N ALA A 212 14.64 25.73 10.87
CA ALA A 212 13.25 26.13 10.68
C ALA A 212 12.31 25.48 11.72
N GLU A 213 12.48 24.19 12.00
CA GLU A 213 11.69 23.49 13.00
C GLU A 213 11.94 24.02 14.41
N LYS A 214 13.17 24.34 14.77
CA LYS A 214 13.51 24.93 16.08
C LYS A 214 12.85 26.30 16.25
N ARG A 215 12.77 27.11 15.18
CA ARG A 215 12.04 28.39 15.20
C ARG A 215 10.55 28.20 15.36
N ALA A 216 9.94 27.26 14.62
CA ALA A 216 8.55 26.91 14.77
C ALA A 216 8.18 26.45 16.18
N LEU A 217 9.05 25.64 16.80
CA LEU A 217 8.86 25.15 18.18
C LEU A 217 9.05 26.24 19.26
N LYS A 218 9.55 27.43 18.92
CA LYS A 218 9.57 28.60 19.80
C LYS A 218 8.31 29.43 19.67
N ASP A 219 7.60 29.34 18.54
CA ASP A 219 6.38 30.10 18.27
C ASP A 219 5.20 29.57 19.12
N HIS A 220 4.54 30.47 19.84
CA HIS A 220 3.43 30.11 20.74
C HIS A 220 2.22 29.53 19.98
N GLY A 221 1.83 30.17 18.88
CA GLY A 221 0.68 29.73 18.08
C GLY A 221 0.91 28.38 17.41
N PHE A 222 2.14 28.14 16.91
CA PHE A 222 2.50 26.84 16.34
C PHE A 222 2.46 25.72 17.39
N LYS A 223 3.03 25.94 18.58
CA LYS A 223 2.98 24.96 19.68
C LYS A 223 1.55 24.72 20.17
N PHE A 224 0.76 25.77 20.25
CA PHE A 224 -0.64 25.63 20.63
C PHE A 224 -1.39 24.69 19.69
N ILE A 225 -1.20 24.80 18.39
CA ILE A 225 -1.83 23.97 17.37
C ILE A 225 -1.26 22.54 17.37
N PHE A 226 0.07 22.40 17.19
CA PHE A 226 0.72 21.11 16.88
C PHE A 226 1.32 20.41 18.09
N GLY A 227 1.62 21.14 19.14
CA GLY A 227 2.35 20.65 20.31
C GLY A 227 3.87 20.67 20.15
N ASP A 228 4.55 20.27 21.21
CA ASP A 228 5.99 20.01 21.27
C ASP A 228 6.26 18.72 22.09
N GLU A 229 7.51 18.44 22.44
CA GLU A 229 7.88 17.28 23.25
C GLU A 229 7.28 17.28 24.67
N LYS A 230 6.93 18.44 25.21
CA LYS A 230 6.42 18.63 26.58
C LYS A 230 4.91 18.79 26.63
N GLN A 231 4.29 19.25 25.55
CA GLN A 231 2.88 19.61 25.52
C GLN A 231 2.19 19.11 24.26
N GLN A 232 1.07 18.42 24.43
CA GLN A 232 0.20 18.02 23.31
C GLN A 232 -0.43 19.25 22.68
N GLY A 233 -0.44 19.31 21.34
CA GLY A 233 -1.18 20.31 20.59
C GLY A 233 -2.69 20.21 20.82
N LYS A 234 -3.36 21.35 20.77
CA LYS A 234 -4.80 21.46 21.04
C LYS A 234 -5.66 20.99 19.88
N VAL A 235 -5.18 21.13 18.63
CA VAL A 235 -5.93 20.66 17.45
C VAL A 235 -5.73 19.16 17.26
N ARG A 236 -6.84 18.46 17.07
CA ARG A 236 -6.92 17.03 16.81
C ARG A 236 -7.20 16.80 15.33
N PHE A 237 -6.46 15.93 14.71
CA PHE A 237 -6.67 15.47 13.35
C PHE A 237 -7.26 14.06 13.39
N PHE A 238 -8.09 13.74 12.43
CA PHE A 238 -8.76 12.44 12.35
C PHE A 238 -8.42 11.77 11.02
N ASP A 239 -8.49 10.45 11.01
CA ASP A 239 -8.30 9.69 9.77
C ASP A 239 -9.34 10.12 8.74
N ALA A 240 -8.90 10.34 7.50
CA ALA A 240 -9.81 10.73 6.44
C ALA A 240 -10.27 9.48 5.68
N TYR A 241 -11.57 9.28 5.67
CA TYR A 241 -12.21 8.18 4.96
C TYR A 241 -12.79 8.64 3.64
N PRO A 242 -12.92 7.72 2.64
CA PRO A 242 -13.63 8.00 1.41
C PRO A 242 -15.08 8.43 1.70
N ALA A 243 -15.60 9.38 0.92
CA ALA A 243 -17.01 9.80 1.01
C ALA A 243 -17.97 8.77 0.40
N SER A 244 -17.49 7.97 -0.55
CA SER A 244 -18.20 6.91 -1.25
C SER A 244 -17.27 5.74 -1.56
N GLU A 245 -17.71 4.79 -2.35
CA GLU A 245 -16.90 3.66 -2.80
C GLU A 245 -15.61 4.14 -3.47
N PRO A 246 -14.42 3.79 -2.94
CA PRO A 246 -13.15 4.22 -3.53
C PRO A 246 -12.80 3.40 -4.76
N GLU A 247 -12.11 4.02 -5.71
CA GLU A 247 -11.57 3.35 -6.88
C GLU A 247 -10.07 3.10 -6.71
N ILE A 248 -9.68 1.82 -6.72
CA ILE A 248 -8.27 1.40 -6.66
C ILE A 248 -7.82 1.01 -8.07
N GLU A 249 -6.68 1.55 -8.46
CA GLU A 249 -6.07 1.29 -9.76
C GLU A 249 -4.58 0.99 -9.62
N LEU A 250 -4.08 0.16 -10.54
CA LEU A 250 -2.66 -0.13 -10.65
C LEU A 250 -1.92 0.96 -11.41
N ASP A 251 -0.70 1.23 -10.97
CA ASP A 251 0.24 2.05 -11.71
C ASP A 251 1.63 1.40 -11.68
N ILE A 252 2.55 1.89 -12.51
CA ILE A 252 3.86 1.29 -12.70
C ILE A 252 4.94 2.36 -12.53
N MET A 253 5.95 2.07 -11.74
CA MET A 253 7.19 2.84 -11.71
C MET A 253 8.32 2.02 -12.34
N ASN A 254 9.18 2.71 -13.08
CA ASN A 254 10.31 2.11 -13.77
C ASN A 254 11.63 2.69 -13.21
N PRO A 255 12.17 2.14 -12.11
CA PRO A 255 13.51 2.54 -11.66
C PRO A 255 14.56 2.19 -12.71
N HIS A 256 15.24 3.21 -13.25
CA HIS A 256 16.26 3.03 -14.29
C HIS A 256 17.64 2.70 -13.73
N TYR A 257 17.96 3.19 -12.52
CA TYR A 257 19.31 3.13 -11.96
C TYR A 257 19.43 2.13 -10.80
N GLY A 258 18.82 0.93 -10.95
CA GLY A 258 18.81 -0.10 -9.92
C GLY A 258 20.20 -0.41 -9.34
N PRO A 259 21.24 -0.73 -10.15
CA PRO A 259 22.60 -1.01 -9.67
C PRO A 259 23.24 0.16 -8.94
N TYR A 260 23.00 1.41 -9.40
CA TYR A 260 23.50 2.62 -8.72
C TYR A 260 22.85 2.78 -7.34
N TYR A 261 21.54 2.61 -7.22
CA TYR A 261 20.84 2.72 -5.92
C TYR A 261 21.22 1.61 -4.93
N LYS A 262 21.65 0.46 -5.43
CA LYS A 262 22.16 -0.64 -4.60
C LYS A 262 23.64 -0.48 -4.22
N GLY A 263 24.33 0.53 -4.74
CA GLY A 263 25.77 0.74 -4.52
C GLY A 263 26.67 -0.24 -5.28
N GLU A 264 26.12 -0.96 -6.22
CA GLU A 264 26.86 -1.90 -7.11
C GLU A 264 27.65 -1.14 -8.17
N GLU A 265 27.17 0.07 -8.55
CA GLU A 265 27.79 0.93 -9.55
C GLU A 265 27.98 2.36 -9.00
N LYS A 266 29.08 3.01 -9.44
CA LYS A 266 29.46 4.35 -8.95
C LYS A 266 28.64 5.47 -9.59
N TYR A 267 28.14 5.26 -10.82
CA TYR A 267 27.44 6.28 -11.60
C TYR A 267 26.11 5.75 -12.14
N PRO A 268 25.06 6.57 -12.22
CA PRO A 268 23.83 6.21 -12.90
C PRO A 268 24.09 6.10 -14.41
N GLY A 269 23.69 4.99 -15.02
CA GLY A 269 23.89 4.75 -16.46
C GLY A 269 22.57 4.48 -17.18
N ASP A 270 22.30 5.22 -18.27
CA ASP A 270 21.07 5.07 -19.06
C ASP A 270 20.96 3.73 -19.80
N TYR A 271 22.04 2.93 -19.79
CA TYR A 271 22.10 1.59 -20.40
C TYR A 271 21.50 0.47 -19.54
N TYR A 272 21.09 0.77 -18.30
CA TYR A 272 20.43 -0.23 -17.48
C TYR A 272 18.97 -0.44 -17.91
N ASN A 273 18.57 -1.71 -17.92
CA ASN A 273 17.18 -2.05 -18.18
C ASN A 273 16.32 -1.68 -16.95
N PRO A 274 15.23 -0.91 -17.12
CA PRO A 274 14.32 -0.61 -16.04
C PRO A 274 13.62 -1.88 -15.56
N VAL A 275 13.42 -1.98 -14.24
CA VAL A 275 12.65 -3.06 -13.63
C VAL A 275 11.28 -2.50 -13.24
N PRO A 276 10.20 -2.81 -13.99
CA PRO A 276 8.86 -2.30 -13.69
C PRO A 276 8.39 -2.80 -12.32
N VAL A 277 8.04 -1.87 -11.42
CA VAL A 277 7.45 -2.16 -10.12
C VAL A 277 6.02 -1.64 -10.13
N THR A 278 5.05 -2.56 -10.00
CA THR A 278 3.63 -2.24 -9.95
C THR A 278 3.24 -1.80 -8.54
N PHE A 279 2.38 -0.80 -8.42
CA PHE A 279 1.87 -0.32 -7.15
C PHE A 279 0.41 0.11 -7.23
N LEU A 280 -0.23 0.24 -6.06
CA LEU A 280 -1.63 0.62 -5.94
C LEU A 280 -1.79 2.13 -5.77
N THR A 281 -2.81 2.67 -6.43
CA THR A 281 -3.22 4.07 -6.33
C THR A 281 -4.73 4.16 -6.07
N VAL A 282 -5.17 5.27 -5.50
CA VAL A 282 -6.59 5.63 -5.39
C VAL A 282 -6.87 6.73 -6.38
N ARG A 283 -7.92 6.57 -7.19
CA ARG A 283 -8.37 7.50 -8.22
C ARG A 283 -9.81 7.92 -7.99
N ASP A 284 -10.22 9.05 -8.53
CA ASP A 284 -11.61 9.53 -8.59
C ASP A 284 -12.38 9.37 -7.26
N THR A 285 -11.67 9.56 -6.14
CA THR A 285 -12.19 9.31 -4.80
C THR A 285 -12.11 10.56 -3.94
N GLU A 286 -13.24 11.01 -3.41
CA GLU A 286 -13.30 12.10 -2.45
C GLU A 286 -13.01 11.57 -1.04
N PHE A 287 -12.08 12.21 -0.31
CA PHE A 287 -11.80 11.95 1.10
C PHE A 287 -12.34 13.06 1.98
N ILE A 288 -12.94 12.69 3.11
CA ILE A 288 -13.45 13.62 4.11
C ILE A 288 -12.42 13.78 5.22
N ILE A 289 -11.80 14.95 5.30
CA ILE A 289 -10.82 15.30 6.32
C ILE A 289 -11.55 16.07 7.42
N TYR A 290 -11.57 15.52 8.65
CA TYR A 290 -12.02 16.23 9.83
C TYR A 290 -10.82 16.63 10.70
N PHE A 291 -10.89 17.81 11.27
CA PHE A 291 -10.02 18.25 12.34
C PHE A 291 -10.85 19.08 13.33
N GLY A 292 -10.43 19.13 14.58
CA GLY A 292 -11.24 19.75 15.61
C GLY A 292 -10.45 20.10 16.86
N ILE A 293 -11.08 20.87 17.72
CA ILE A 293 -10.53 21.38 18.96
C ILE A 293 -11.64 21.44 20.02
N LYS A 294 -11.30 21.39 21.28
CA LYS A 294 -12.29 21.65 22.33
C LYS A 294 -12.84 23.07 22.19
N GLN A 295 -14.12 23.25 22.43
CA GLN A 295 -14.80 24.55 22.29
C GLN A 295 -14.11 25.65 23.11
N GLU A 296 -13.64 25.33 24.30
CA GLU A 296 -12.94 26.26 25.20
C GLU A 296 -11.60 26.74 24.66
N ASP A 297 -10.91 25.91 23.85
CA ASP A 297 -9.59 26.19 23.27
C ASP A 297 -9.68 26.88 21.89
N ASN A 298 -10.88 26.97 21.25
CA ASN A 298 -11.05 27.65 19.95
C ASN A 298 -11.23 29.15 20.06
N LYS A 299 -10.29 29.80 20.76
CA LYS A 299 -10.20 31.26 20.92
C LYS A 299 -9.09 31.79 20.01
N ALA A 300 -9.05 33.12 19.84
CA ALA A 300 -7.96 33.78 19.14
C ALA A 300 -6.64 33.47 19.83
N ILE A 301 -5.65 33.08 19.03
CA ILE A 301 -4.28 32.83 19.48
C ILE A 301 -3.67 34.15 19.95
N GLU A 302 -3.09 34.18 21.13
CA GLU A 302 -2.63 35.40 21.78
C GLU A 302 -1.30 35.94 21.22
N GLU A 303 -0.41 35.02 20.79
CA GLU A 303 0.95 35.37 20.37
C GLU A 303 1.44 34.49 19.22
N GLY A 304 2.40 34.98 18.43
CA GLY A 304 3.12 34.24 17.41
C GLY A 304 2.62 34.51 16.00
N LYS A 305 2.98 33.65 15.05
CA LYS A 305 2.68 33.82 13.62
C LYS A 305 1.15 33.77 13.31
N PHE A 306 0.36 33.27 14.25
CA PHE A 306 -1.08 33.14 14.11
C PHE A 306 -1.87 34.04 15.08
N GLU A 307 -1.23 35.06 15.64
CA GLU A 307 -1.88 36.00 16.55
C GLU A 307 -3.20 36.56 15.98
N GLY A 308 -4.21 36.64 16.85
CA GLY A 308 -5.56 37.09 16.50
C GLY A 308 -6.42 36.11 15.71
N GLN A 309 -5.88 34.99 15.22
CA GLN A 309 -6.61 34.01 14.45
C GLN A 309 -7.10 32.84 15.32
N LYS A 310 -8.25 32.26 14.98
CA LYS A 310 -8.74 31.04 15.63
C LYS A 310 -8.03 29.82 15.07
N PRO A 311 -7.64 28.81 15.88
CA PRO A 311 -6.92 27.62 15.44
C PRO A 311 -7.57 26.89 14.28
N LEU A 312 -8.90 26.68 14.31
CA LEU A 312 -9.59 26.00 13.21
C LEU A 312 -9.52 26.76 11.90
N ALA A 313 -9.62 28.08 11.92
CA ALA A 313 -9.50 28.92 10.72
C ALA A 313 -8.06 28.86 10.14
N VAL A 314 -7.04 28.86 11.01
CA VAL A 314 -5.65 28.67 10.61
C VAL A 314 -5.49 27.34 9.89
N ILE A 315 -5.95 26.25 10.52
CA ILE A 315 -5.83 24.90 9.94
C ILE A 315 -6.56 24.80 8.61
N SER A 316 -7.80 25.30 8.51
CA SER A 316 -8.59 25.25 7.28
C SER A 316 -7.84 25.91 6.13
N CYS A 317 -7.39 27.16 6.33
CA CYS A 317 -6.66 27.91 5.31
C CYS A 317 -5.34 27.25 4.89
N TRP A 318 -4.53 26.81 5.87
CA TRP A 318 -3.21 26.26 5.57
C TRP A 318 -3.27 24.82 5.04
N LEU A 319 -4.25 24.02 5.44
CA LEU A 319 -4.42 22.66 4.92
C LEU A 319 -4.85 22.67 3.47
N GLU A 320 -5.77 23.55 3.07
CA GLU A 320 -6.14 23.71 1.66
C GLU A 320 -4.95 24.11 0.80
N LYS A 321 -4.11 25.04 1.27
CA LYS A 321 -2.86 25.41 0.57
C LYS A 321 -1.89 24.24 0.50
N ALA A 322 -1.68 23.53 1.61
CA ALA A 322 -0.76 22.39 1.65
C ALA A 322 -1.17 21.29 0.67
N LEU A 323 -2.48 20.98 0.58
CA LEU A 323 -3.00 19.99 -0.36
C LEU A 323 -2.82 20.42 -1.83
N LYS A 324 -2.92 21.73 -2.12
CA LYS A 324 -2.76 22.27 -3.49
C LYS A 324 -1.30 22.44 -3.90
N GLU A 325 -0.43 22.83 -2.99
CA GLU A 325 0.94 23.27 -3.33
C GLU A 325 2.00 22.20 -2.99
N HIS A 326 1.72 21.33 -2.03
CA HIS A 326 2.65 20.31 -1.57
C HIS A 326 2.16 18.89 -1.84
N GLY A 327 0.83 18.69 -1.84
CA GLY A 327 0.20 17.38 -1.96
C GLY A 327 0.32 16.54 -0.69
N ILE A 328 -0.36 15.39 -0.68
CA ILE A 328 -0.34 14.44 0.43
C ILE A 328 -0.08 13.02 -0.07
N GLY A 329 0.64 12.23 0.72
CA GLY A 329 0.98 10.85 0.40
C GLY A 329 2.38 10.68 -0.17
N ALA A 330 2.57 9.62 -0.96
CA ALA A 330 3.84 9.32 -1.59
C ALA A 330 3.92 9.86 -3.02
N LYS A 331 5.15 10.08 -3.51
CA LYS A 331 5.44 10.51 -4.88
C LYS A 331 4.80 11.85 -5.29
N THR A 332 4.66 12.78 -4.35
CA THR A 332 4.13 14.12 -4.65
C THR A 332 4.99 14.84 -5.70
N ALA A 333 6.32 14.67 -5.70
CA ALA A 333 7.20 15.21 -6.74
C ALA A 333 6.88 14.67 -8.17
N ALA A 334 6.14 13.58 -8.28
CA ALA A 334 5.69 13.03 -9.56
C ALA A 334 4.20 13.34 -9.86
N GLY A 335 3.57 14.24 -9.08
CA GLY A 335 2.21 14.72 -9.31
C GLY A 335 1.10 13.95 -8.60
N TYR A 336 1.44 13.02 -7.70
CA TYR A 336 0.42 12.29 -6.91
C TYR A 336 -0.02 13.11 -5.69
N GLY A 337 -1.33 13.01 -5.32
CA GLY A 337 -1.87 13.50 -4.07
C GLY A 337 -2.09 15.00 -3.95
N TYR A 338 -2.20 15.73 -5.05
CA TYR A 338 -2.57 17.15 -5.09
C TYR A 338 -4.09 17.33 -5.16
N ALA A 339 -4.60 18.44 -4.54
CA ALA A 339 -5.99 18.90 -4.63
C ALA A 339 -6.26 19.71 -5.88
#